data_7e824b320838c3ea0183b68342b0c0e7
#
_entry.id   7e824b320838c3ea0183b68342b0c0e7
#
_cell.length_a   1.000
_cell.length_b   1.000
_cell.length_c   1.000
_cell.angle_alpha   90.00
_cell.angle_beta   90.00
_cell.angle_gamma   90.00
#
_symmetry.space_group_name_H-M   'P 1'
#
loop_
_entity.id
_entity.type
_entity.pdbx_description
1 polymer ?
#
loop_
_entity_poly.entity_id
_entity_poly.type
_entity_poly.pdbx_seq_one_letter_code
_entity_poly.pdbx_strand_id
1 'polypeptide(L)'
;MTQRIIPLSDCPQFADVCAAWAFGQWGSQRGGSLERTQLRFAQCSRQGDDHLTLMMIDGDRPVGMASLWPSDDHQRQDLTPWLAGVFVHPDHRRKGIAHRLEMAIVEAARQRHHSVLHLITDKSEALYAGWGWQPLERRRQHDEEVVVMEKKL
;
A
#
# COMPACT_ATOMS: atom_id res chain seq x y z
N MET A 1 -19.66 -3.44 15.74
CA MET A 1 -19.08 -3.40 14.40
C MET A 1 -17.73 -4.04 14.41
N THR A 2 -17.60 -5.03 13.59
CA THR A 2 -16.39 -5.82 13.54
C THR A 2 -15.52 -5.36 12.39
N GLN A 3 -14.46 -4.64 12.72
CA GLN A 3 -13.41 -4.33 11.75
C GLN A 3 -12.25 -5.29 11.97
N ARG A 4 -11.74 -5.84 10.88
CA ARG A 4 -10.62 -6.79 10.95
C ARG A 4 -9.71 -6.60 9.76
N ILE A 5 -8.43 -6.88 9.96
CA ILE A 5 -7.43 -6.86 8.89
C ILE A 5 -7.13 -8.30 8.53
N ILE A 6 -7.33 -8.65 7.25
CA ILE A 6 -7.05 -9.99 6.73
C ILE A 6 -6.27 -9.89 5.41
N PRO A 7 -5.43 -10.88 5.10
CA PRO A 7 -4.73 -10.88 3.81
C PRO A 7 -5.70 -11.07 2.65
N LEU A 8 -5.40 -10.42 1.54
CA LEU A 8 -6.19 -10.57 0.32
C LEU A 8 -6.25 -12.03 -0.15
N SER A 9 -5.21 -12.81 0.15
CA SER A 9 -5.21 -14.25 -0.16
C SER A 9 -6.30 -15.02 0.56
N ASP A 10 -6.82 -14.50 1.67
CA ASP A 10 -7.94 -15.09 2.39
C ASP A 10 -9.31 -14.56 1.92
N CYS A 11 -9.31 -13.53 1.08
CA CYS A 11 -10.53 -12.94 0.52
C CYS A 11 -10.28 -12.54 -0.95
N PRO A 12 -9.89 -13.49 -1.82
CA PRO A 12 -9.46 -13.18 -3.18
C PRO A 12 -10.55 -12.56 -4.06
N GLN A 13 -11.80 -12.68 -3.68
CA GLN A 13 -12.91 -12.04 -4.37
C GLN A 13 -12.80 -10.51 -4.38
N PHE A 14 -11.99 -9.93 -3.48
CA PHE A 14 -11.81 -8.47 -3.43
C PHE A 14 -10.62 -7.97 -4.26
N ALA A 15 -9.96 -8.82 -5.03
CA ALA A 15 -8.83 -8.39 -5.86
C ALA A 15 -9.23 -7.31 -6.87
N ASP A 16 -10.41 -7.44 -7.48
CA ASP A 16 -10.89 -6.45 -8.45
C ASP A 16 -11.23 -5.11 -7.80
N VAL A 17 -11.75 -5.12 -6.58
CA VAL A 17 -11.99 -3.89 -5.81
C VAL A 17 -10.67 -3.17 -5.55
N CYS A 18 -9.65 -3.91 -5.13
CA CYS A 18 -8.31 -3.34 -4.91
C CYS A 18 -7.76 -2.73 -6.20
N ALA A 19 -7.91 -3.42 -7.32
CA ALA A 19 -7.45 -2.92 -8.61
C ALA A 19 -8.19 -1.64 -9.01
N ALA A 20 -9.50 -1.59 -8.79
CA ALA A 20 -10.30 -0.40 -9.10
C ALA A 20 -9.86 0.79 -8.25
N TRP A 21 -9.63 0.58 -6.95
CA TRP A 21 -9.15 1.63 -6.05
C TRP A 21 -7.79 2.16 -6.50
N ALA A 22 -6.84 1.26 -6.75
CA ALA A 22 -5.48 1.64 -7.12
C ALA A 22 -5.46 2.35 -8.47
N PHE A 23 -6.19 1.84 -9.46
CA PHE A 23 -6.24 2.45 -10.79
C PHE A 23 -6.89 3.83 -10.72
N GLY A 24 -8.01 3.96 -10.01
CA GLY A 24 -8.69 5.24 -9.86
C GLY A 24 -7.86 6.28 -9.13
N GLN A 25 -7.13 5.87 -8.10
CA GLN A 25 -6.33 6.78 -7.28
C GLN A 25 -5.03 7.19 -7.95
N TRP A 26 -4.34 6.27 -8.62
CA TRP A 26 -2.99 6.50 -9.16
C TRP A 26 -2.86 6.17 -10.65
N GLY A 27 -3.25 5.00 -11.05
CA GLY A 27 -2.97 4.47 -12.38
C GLY A 27 -3.59 5.28 -13.51
N SER A 28 -4.84 5.72 -13.35
CA SER A 28 -5.57 6.48 -14.37
C SER A 28 -4.92 7.84 -14.65
N GLN A 29 -4.24 8.40 -13.66
CA GLN A 29 -3.61 9.72 -13.74
C GLN A 29 -2.19 9.66 -14.28
N ARG A 30 -1.59 8.47 -14.31
CA ARG A 30 -0.17 8.28 -14.63
C ARG A 30 0.05 7.39 -15.84
N GLY A 31 -0.96 7.24 -16.70
CA GLY A 31 -0.85 6.43 -17.91
C GLY A 31 -0.80 4.93 -17.64
N GLY A 32 -1.21 4.51 -16.45
CA GLY A 32 -1.27 3.10 -16.10
C GLY A 32 -2.44 2.40 -16.80
N SER A 33 -2.44 1.08 -16.75
CA SER A 33 -3.46 0.22 -17.34
C SER A 33 -4.27 -0.47 -16.25
N LEU A 34 -5.60 -0.44 -16.40
CA LEU A 34 -6.47 -1.19 -15.49
C LEU A 34 -6.13 -2.69 -15.54
N GLU A 35 -5.84 -3.21 -16.73
CA GLU A 35 -5.50 -4.63 -16.89
C GLU A 35 -4.24 -5.00 -16.11
N ARG A 36 -3.20 -4.18 -16.17
CA ARG A 36 -1.97 -4.43 -15.40
C ARG A 36 -2.24 -4.38 -13.91
N THR A 37 -3.06 -3.43 -13.48
CA THR A 37 -3.43 -3.30 -12.07
C THR A 37 -4.23 -4.51 -11.60
N GLN A 38 -5.14 -5.02 -12.42
CA GLN A 38 -5.89 -6.24 -12.12
C GLN A 38 -4.97 -7.45 -12.00
N LEU A 39 -3.99 -7.59 -12.89
CA LEU A 39 -3.00 -8.66 -12.83
C LEU A 39 -2.16 -8.59 -11.56
N ARG A 40 -1.77 -7.37 -11.15
CA ARG A 40 -1.01 -7.15 -9.93
C ARG A 40 -1.78 -7.62 -8.71
N PHE A 41 -3.04 -7.24 -8.58
CA PHE A 41 -3.83 -7.64 -7.42
C PHE A 41 -4.28 -9.09 -7.48
N ALA A 42 -4.45 -9.66 -8.66
CA ALA A 42 -4.63 -11.11 -8.80
C ALA A 42 -3.41 -11.86 -8.24
N GLN A 43 -2.20 -11.36 -8.50
CA GLN A 43 -0.98 -11.90 -7.92
C GLN A 43 -0.98 -11.78 -6.40
N CYS A 44 -1.38 -10.63 -5.86
CA CYS A 44 -1.47 -10.38 -4.41
C CYS A 44 -2.53 -11.25 -3.73
N SER A 45 -3.45 -11.83 -4.48
CA SER A 45 -4.50 -12.72 -3.94
C SER A 45 -4.03 -14.16 -3.82
N ARG A 46 -2.80 -14.48 -4.27
CA ARG A 46 -2.24 -15.82 -4.18
C ARG A 46 -1.51 -16.01 -2.86
N GLN A 47 -1.64 -17.18 -2.27
CA GLN A 47 -0.92 -17.50 -1.06
C GLN A 47 0.57 -17.73 -1.36
N GLY A 48 1.43 -17.27 -0.45
CA GLY A 48 2.86 -17.49 -0.56
C GLY A 48 3.59 -16.59 -1.56
N ASP A 49 2.90 -15.61 -2.12
CA ASP A 49 3.54 -14.65 -3.03
C ASP A 49 4.31 -13.58 -2.24
N ASP A 50 5.36 -13.02 -2.84
CA ASP A 50 6.11 -11.91 -2.26
C ASP A 50 5.30 -10.62 -2.21
N HIS A 51 4.23 -10.54 -2.98
CA HIS A 51 3.31 -9.40 -2.97
C HIS A 51 2.18 -9.68 -2.00
N LEU A 52 2.25 -9.06 -0.83
CA LEU A 52 1.21 -9.15 0.20
C LEU A 52 0.30 -7.93 0.10
N THR A 53 -1.00 -8.14 0.14
CA THR A 53 -1.97 -7.06 0.35
C THR A 53 -2.82 -7.41 1.56
N LEU A 54 -2.95 -6.48 2.49
CA LEU A 54 -3.83 -6.59 3.64
C LEU A 54 -5.07 -5.75 3.42
N MET A 55 -6.23 -6.31 3.78
CA MET A 55 -7.53 -5.68 3.64
C MET A 55 -8.10 -5.32 5.00
N MET A 56 -8.63 -4.10 5.12
CA MET A 56 -9.52 -3.79 6.22
C MET A 56 -10.95 -4.14 5.80
N ILE A 57 -11.57 -5.03 6.54
CA ILE A 57 -12.94 -5.47 6.31
C ILE A 57 -13.82 -4.97 7.45
N ASP A 58 -14.90 -4.29 7.11
CA ASP A 58 -15.90 -3.84 8.09
C ASP A 58 -17.17 -4.64 7.86
N GLY A 59 -17.43 -5.61 8.74
CA GLY A 59 -18.47 -6.60 8.53
C GLY A 59 -18.10 -7.50 7.35
N ASP A 60 -18.77 -7.32 6.23
CA ASP A 60 -18.50 -8.04 4.97
C ASP A 60 -18.01 -7.13 3.85
N ARG A 61 -17.70 -5.87 4.16
CA ARG A 61 -17.32 -4.85 3.16
C ARG A 61 -15.84 -4.54 3.23
N PRO A 62 -15.13 -4.54 2.10
CA PRO A 62 -13.77 -4.02 2.06
C PRO A 62 -13.80 -2.49 2.16
N VAL A 63 -13.07 -1.92 3.10
CA VAL A 63 -13.06 -0.47 3.32
C VAL A 63 -11.67 0.15 3.21
N GLY A 64 -10.63 -0.66 3.09
CA GLY A 64 -9.27 -0.16 2.93
C GLY A 64 -8.31 -1.28 2.57
N MET A 65 -7.12 -0.89 2.12
CA MET A 65 -6.05 -1.82 1.79
C MET A 65 -4.69 -1.17 2.01
N ALA A 66 -3.68 -2.00 2.18
CA ALA A 66 -2.27 -1.62 2.11
C ALA A 66 -1.47 -2.85 1.70
N SER A 67 -0.33 -2.62 1.06
CA SER A 67 0.46 -3.72 0.52
C SER A 67 1.91 -3.65 0.99
N LEU A 68 2.53 -4.82 1.06
CA LEU A 68 3.96 -5.01 1.23
C LEU A 68 4.46 -5.64 -0.07
N TRP A 69 5.21 -4.86 -0.86
CA TRP A 69 5.67 -5.27 -2.17
C TRP A 69 7.18 -5.19 -2.26
N PRO A 70 7.82 -6.02 -3.11
CA PRO A 70 9.27 -5.93 -3.33
C PRO A 70 9.71 -4.60 -3.93
N SER A 71 8.87 -3.95 -4.75
CA SER A 71 9.18 -2.69 -5.40
C SER A 71 7.92 -1.87 -5.62
N ASP A 72 8.04 -0.54 -5.49
CA ASP A 72 6.96 0.40 -5.81
C ASP A 72 7.50 1.66 -6.52
N ASP A 73 8.79 1.74 -6.76
CA ASP A 73 9.43 2.84 -7.46
C ASP A 73 10.47 2.28 -8.42
N HIS A 74 10.16 2.31 -9.72
CA HIS A 74 11.06 1.75 -10.73
C HIS A 74 12.41 2.47 -10.83
N GLN A 75 12.52 3.68 -10.30
CA GLN A 75 13.78 4.42 -10.22
C GLN A 75 14.62 4.02 -9.01
N ARG A 76 14.08 3.30 -8.06
CA ARG A 76 14.77 2.85 -6.85
C ARG A 76 14.53 1.36 -6.62
N GLN A 77 14.83 0.56 -7.62
CA GLN A 77 14.72 -0.90 -7.51
C GLN A 77 15.78 -1.52 -6.60
N ASP A 78 16.76 -0.73 -6.19
CA ASP A 78 17.75 -1.10 -5.18
C ASP A 78 17.15 -1.15 -3.77
N LEU A 79 16.01 -0.52 -3.55
CA LEU A 79 15.33 -0.48 -2.24
C LEU A 79 14.21 -1.52 -2.19
N THR A 80 14.15 -2.24 -1.08
CA THR A 80 13.12 -3.27 -0.83
C THR A 80 13.02 -3.53 0.67
N PRO A 81 11.86 -3.90 1.24
CA PRO A 81 10.53 -3.89 0.62
C PRO A 81 9.84 -2.53 0.72
N TRP A 82 8.63 -2.43 0.20
CA TRP A 82 7.87 -1.19 0.14
C TRP A 82 6.49 -1.34 0.77
N LEU A 83 6.09 -0.32 1.52
CA LEU A 83 4.68 -0.07 1.82
C LEU A 83 4.08 0.60 0.59
N ALA A 84 3.06 -0.01 0.01
CA ALA A 84 2.49 0.43 -1.26
C ALA A 84 0.97 0.40 -1.23
N GLY A 85 0.34 1.21 -2.06
CA GLY A 85 -1.09 1.12 -2.30
C GLY A 85 -1.97 1.33 -1.08
N VAL A 86 -1.61 2.24 -0.18
CA VAL A 86 -2.43 2.56 0.98
C VAL A 86 -3.66 3.33 0.52
N PHE A 87 -4.83 2.74 0.70
CA PHE A 87 -6.09 3.36 0.29
C PHE A 87 -7.17 3.05 1.32
N VAL A 88 -7.97 4.07 1.65
CA VAL A 88 -9.16 3.93 2.51
C VAL A 88 -10.34 4.51 1.75
N HIS A 89 -11.43 3.76 1.69
CA HIS A 89 -12.67 4.20 1.04
C HIS A 89 -13.09 5.55 1.63
N PRO A 90 -13.52 6.53 0.80
CA PRO A 90 -13.83 7.88 1.28
C PRO A 90 -14.79 7.94 2.47
N ASP A 91 -15.79 7.06 2.52
CA ASP A 91 -16.78 7.04 3.60
C ASP A 91 -16.22 6.53 4.93
N HIS A 92 -15.00 6.00 4.91
CA HIS A 92 -14.36 5.42 6.09
C HIS A 92 -13.07 6.13 6.49
N ARG A 93 -12.79 7.28 5.88
CA ARG A 93 -11.60 8.09 6.20
C ARG A 93 -11.75 8.79 7.53
N ARG A 94 -10.62 9.29 8.08
CA ARG A 94 -10.54 9.99 9.38
C ARG A 94 -10.97 9.13 10.57
N LYS A 95 -10.79 7.82 10.46
CA LYS A 95 -11.11 6.83 11.51
C LYS A 95 -9.90 6.01 11.92
N GLY A 96 -8.70 6.40 11.50
CA GLY A 96 -7.46 5.71 11.85
C GLY A 96 -7.19 4.42 11.08
N ILE A 97 -7.94 4.13 10.03
CA ILE A 97 -7.81 2.87 9.28
C ILE A 97 -6.46 2.81 8.54
N ALA A 98 -6.03 3.91 7.90
CA ALA A 98 -4.75 3.95 7.19
C ALA A 98 -3.59 3.65 8.14
N HIS A 99 -3.59 4.20 9.34
CA HIS A 99 -2.55 3.96 10.33
C HIS A 99 -2.55 2.50 10.80
N ARG A 100 -3.73 1.94 11.03
CA ARG A 100 -3.83 0.53 11.43
C ARG A 100 -3.31 -0.40 10.33
N LEU A 101 -3.58 -0.08 9.06
CA LEU A 101 -3.04 -0.82 7.93
C LEU A 101 -1.51 -0.67 7.83
N GLU A 102 -1.01 0.55 8.00
CA GLU A 102 0.44 0.78 8.01
C GLU A 102 1.11 -0.05 9.11
N MET A 103 0.58 -0.02 10.32
CA MET A 103 1.13 -0.80 11.43
C MET A 103 1.11 -2.31 11.13
N ALA A 104 0.05 -2.80 10.49
CA ALA A 104 -0.04 -4.22 10.13
C ALA A 104 1.00 -4.59 9.07
N ILE A 105 1.27 -3.72 8.09
CA ILE A 105 2.32 -3.94 7.09
C ILE A 105 3.70 -3.91 7.75
N VAL A 106 3.94 -2.97 8.67
CA VAL A 106 5.19 -2.89 9.42
C VAL A 106 5.45 -4.22 10.16
N GLU A 107 4.42 -4.74 10.84
CA GLU A 107 4.54 -6.02 11.54
C GLU A 107 4.79 -7.18 10.58
N ALA A 108 4.11 -7.22 9.43
CA ALA A 108 4.36 -8.24 8.42
C ALA A 108 5.80 -8.20 7.90
N ALA A 109 6.34 -7.00 7.70
CA ALA A 109 7.73 -6.83 7.28
C ALA A 109 8.71 -7.33 8.34
N ARG A 110 8.44 -7.05 9.62
CA ARG A 110 9.26 -7.56 10.72
C ARG A 110 9.25 -9.08 10.77
N GLN A 111 8.08 -9.69 10.63
CA GLN A 111 7.95 -11.14 10.66
C GLN A 111 8.68 -11.81 9.49
N ARG A 112 8.89 -11.09 8.39
CA ARG A 112 9.66 -11.54 7.23
C ARG A 112 11.13 -11.17 7.32
N HIS A 113 11.58 -10.70 8.48
CA HIS A 113 12.97 -10.40 8.80
C HIS A 113 13.55 -9.21 8.02
N HIS A 114 12.70 -8.28 7.59
CA HIS A 114 13.18 -7.03 7.02
C HIS A 114 13.57 -6.05 8.13
N SER A 115 14.60 -5.26 7.90
CA SER A 115 15.09 -4.27 8.85
C SER A 115 14.68 -2.84 8.51
N VAL A 116 14.18 -2.61 7.32
CA VAL A 116 13.76 -1.29 6.83
C VAL A 116 12.60 -1.45 5.86
N LEU A 117 11.74 -0.46 5.84
CA LEU A 117 10.59 -0.40 4.94
C LEU A 117 10.62 0.95 4.23
N HIS A 118 10.23 0.98 2.97
CA HIS A 118 10.24 2.17 2.12
C HIS A 118 8.84 2.51 1.65
N LEU A 119 8.61 3.77 1.32
CA LEU A 119 7.40 4.22 0.61
C LEU A 119 7.74 5.39 -0.30
N ILE A 120 6.86 5.67 -1.25
CA ILE A 120 6.93 6.87 -2.08
C ILE A 120 5.57 7.56 -2.01
N THR A 121 5.57 8.87 -1.82
CA THR A 121 4.34 9.66 -1.71
C THR A 121 4.50 11.02 -2.36
N ASP A 122 3.40 11.55 -2.91
CA ASP A 122 3.35 12.90 -3.47
C ASP A 122 2.63 13.89 -2.52
N LYS A 123 1.75 13.43 -1.64
CA LYS A 123 0.88 14.32 -0.86
C LYS A 123 0.82 14.01 0.64
N SER A 124 1.41 12.92 1.09
CA SER A 124 1.20 12.43 2.45
C SER A 124 2.46 12.39 3.30
N GLU A 125 3.47 13.16 2.95
CA GLU A 125 4.74 13.18 3.69
C GLU A 125 4.52 13.48 5.18
N ALA A 126 3.74 14.51 5.50
CA ALA A 126 3.50 14.90 6.88
C ALA A 126 2.79 13.81 7.68
N LEU A 127 1.85 13.12 7.04
CA LEU A 127 1.13 12.01 7.65
C LEU A 127 2.10 10.90 8.05
N TYR A 128 2.93 10.45 7.11
CA TYR A 128 3.88 9.39 7.37
C TYR A 128 4.98 9.81 8.34
N ALA A 129 5.44 11.07 8.27
CA ALA A 129 6.40 11.60 9.23
C ALA A 129 5.84 11.52 10.65
N GLY A 130 4.55 11.78 10.83
CA GLY A 130 3.88 11.64 12.12
C GLY A 130 3.83 10.21 12.65
N TRP A 131 4.03 9.22 11.78
CA TRP A 131 4.07 7.80 12.15
C TRP A 131 5.51 7.25 12.24
N GLY A 132 6.50 8.13 12.19
CA GLY A 132 7.90 7.72 12.38
C GLY A 132 8.68 7.49 11.10
N TRP A 133 8.15 7.85 9.95
CA TRP A 133 8.86 7.74 8.67
C TRP A 133 9.76 8.95 8.45
N GLN A 134 10.89 8.76 7.81
CA GLN A 134 11.87 9.81 7.51
C GLN A 134 12.09 9.94 6.01
N PRO A 135 12.22 11.17 5.48
CA PRO A 135 12.51 11.36 4.07
C PRO A 135 13.92 10.85 3.72
N LEU A 136 14.02 10.15 2.60
CA LEU A 136 15.26 9.63 2.07
C LEU A 136 15.70 10.37 0.81
N GLU A 137 14.74 10.72 -0.05
CA GLU A 137 14.99 11.34 -1.34
C GLU A 137 13.79 12.15 -1.77
N ARG A 138 14.04 13.29 -2.43
CA ARG A 138 13.00 14.11 -3.08
C ARG A 138 13.35 14.28 -4.54
N ARG A 139 12.33 14.18 -5.40
CA ARG A 139 12.51 14.45 -6.82
C ARG A 139 11.21 14.90 -7.46
N ARG A 140 11.29 15.52 -8.62
CA ARG A 140 10.10 15.83 -9.41
C ARG A 140 9.82 14.69 -10.38
N GLN A 141 8.55 14.33 -10.46
CA GLN A 141 8.06 13.26 -11.31
C GLN A 141 6.64 13.63 -11.76
N HIS A 142 6.39 13.62 -13.08
CA HIS A 142 5.08 14.01 -13.64
C HIS A 142 4.59 15.37 -13.12
N ASP A 143 5.48 16.38 -13.09
CA ASP A 143 5.23 17.73 -12.59
C ASP A 143 4.82 17.79 -11.11
N GLU A 144 5.03 16.73 -10.36
CA GLU A 144 4.79 16.67 -8.93
C GLU A 144 6.08 16.39 -8.18
N GLU A 145 6.20 16.94 -6.98
CA GLU A 145 7.26 16.54 -6.07
C GLU A 145 6.89 15.24 -5.40
N VAL A 146 7.77 14.24 -5.47
CA VAL A 146 7.59 12.99 -4.75
C VAL A 146 8.70 12.83 -3.73
N VAL A 147 8.38 12.15 -2.64
CA VAL A 147 9.31 11.88 -1.55
C VAL A 147 9.36 10.38 -1.33
N VAL A 148 10.58 9.82 -1.38
CA VAL A 148 10.84 8.46 -0.93
C VAL A 148 11.16 8.53 0.55
N MET A 149 10.49 7.73 1.35
CA MET A 149 10.65 7.70 2.80
C MET A 149 11.04 6.32 3.27
N GLU A 150 11.67 6.25 4.42
CA GLU A 150 12.04 4.99 5.06
C GLU A 150 11.62 4.95 6.52
N LYS A 151 11.42 3.73 7.00
CA LYS A 151 11.16 3.45 8.41
C LYS A 151 12.00 2.26 8.83
N LYS A 152 12.82 2.45 9.86
CA LYS A 152 13.59 1.35 10.46
C LYS A 152 12.66 0.50 11.33
N LEU A 153 12.80 -0.80 11.19
CA LEU A 153 11.89 -1.77 11.84
C LEU A 153 12.49 -2.38 13.11
#